data_1083dc179571baef13309e0dfbfa4b1c
#
_entry.id   1083dc179571baef13309e0dfbfa4b1c
#
_cell.length_a   1.000
_cell.length_b   1.000
_cell.length_c   1.000
_cell.angle_alpha   90.00
_cell.angle_beta   90.00
_cell.angle_gamma   90.00
#
_symmetry.space_group_name_H-M   'P 1'
#
loop_
_entity.id
_entity.type
_entity.pdbx_description
1 polymer ?
#
loop_
_entity_poly.entity_id
_entity_poly.type
_entity_poly.pdbx_seq_one_letter_code
_entity_poly.pdbx_strand_id
1 'polypeptide(L)'
;MNERWNLDRIYTGFDDPNFEADLGLLKEKVAAITAFSAELGTVDPVDGLCRGIVFEEEISALANKLAEFAMLRQSADTKDPDAGSQMGRIMGIISAVAGPEAAFKDWASKLPNLMELVQGNAALKDYAYLFSNMADSSKYLLP
;
A
#
# COMPACT_ATOMS: atom_id res chain seq x y z
N MET A 1 2.97 30.37 2.43
CA MET A 1 3.49 29.07 2.01
C MET A 1 2.62 28.52 0.92
N ASN A 2 3.19 28.10 -0.15
CA ASN A 2 2.38 27.61 -1.26
C ASN A 2 2.62 26.13 -1.51
N GLU A 3 1.63 25.51 -2.09
CA GLU A 3 1.64 24.08 -2.39
C GLU A 3 2.65 23.72 -3.46
N ARG A 4 2.95 24.65 -4.33
CA ARG A 4 3.94 24.48 -5.37
C ARG A 4 5.31 24.11 -4.80
N TRP A 5 5.64 24.70 -3.67
CA TRP A 5 6.89 24.39 -2.99
C TRP A 5 6.92 22.92 -2.54
N ASN A 6 5.77 22.40 -2.07
CA ASN A 6 5.67 21.00 -1.67
C ASN A 6 5.80 20.06 -2.86
N LEU A 7 5.26 20.45 -4.01
CA LEU A 7 5.40 19.65 -5.23
C LEU A 7 6.86 19.48 -5.62
N ASP A 8 7.62 20.56 -5.57
CA ASP A 8 9.03 20.53 -5.94
C ASP A 8 9.84 19.65 -5.00
N ARG A 9 9.36 19.47 -3.78
CA ARG A 9 10.03 18.59 -2.80
C ARG A 9 9.76 17.12 -3.08
N ILE A 10 8.63 16.79 -3.72
CA ILE A 10 8.32 15.41 -4.07
C ILE A 10 9.09 15.01 -5.32
N TYR A 11 8.82 15.70 -6.41
CA TYR A 11 9.51 15.49 -7.69
C TYR A 11 9.57 16.81 -8.43
N THR A 12 10.55 16.97 -9.31
CA THR A 12 10.66 18.19 -10.13
C THR A 12 9.68 18.18 -11.31
N GLY A 13 9.19 17.00 -11.68
CA GLY A 13 8.25 16.83 -12.78
C GLY A 13 8.06 15.36 -13.05
N PHE A 14 7.22 15.02 -14.03
CA PHE A 14 7.03 13.63 -14.43
C PHE A 14 8.27 13.05 -15.14
N ASP A 15 9.15 13.90 -15.62
CA ASP A 15 10.41 13.49 -16.22
C ASP A 15 11.55 13.36 -15.21
N ASP A 16 11.26 13.63 -13.93
CA ASP A 16 12.23 13.42 -12.87
C ASP A 16 12.57 11.93 -12.79
N PRO A 17 13.86 11.56 -12.85
CA PRO A 17 14.25 10.15 -12.73
C PRO A 17 13.71 9.48 -11.48
N ASN A 18 13.53 10.23 -10.40
CA ASN A 18 13.00 9.68 -9.15
C ASN A 18 11.54 9.29 -9.27
N PHE A 19 10.77 9.97 -10.11
CA PHE A 19 9.37 9.61 -10.34
C PHE A 19 9.27 8.23 -11.00
N GLU A 20 10.01 8.00 -12.06
CA GLU A 20 10.01 6.69 -12.74
C GLU A 20 10.63 5.61 -11.87
N ALA A 21 11.64 5.95 -11.08
CA ALA A 21 12.26 5.00 -10.15
C ALA A 21 11.25 4.54 -9.09
N ASP A 22 10.48 5.48 -8.54
CA ASP A 22 9.46 5.15 -7.55
C ASP A 22 8.31 4.35 -8.15
N LEU A 23 7.91 4.65 -9.39
CA LEU A 23 6.91 3.85 -10.10
C LEU A 23 7.40 2.41 -10.28
N GLY A 24 8.66 2.26 -10.69
CA GLY A 24 9.27 0.93 -10.84
C GLY A 24 9.34 0.19 -9.53
N LEU A 25 9.70 0.89 -8.47
CA LEU A 25 9.75 0.31 -7.12
C LEU A 25 8.36 -0.13 -6.67
N LEU A 26 7.34 0.68 -6.93
CA LEU A 26 5.96 0.30 -6.59
C LEU A 26 5.54 -0.97 -7.32
N LYS A 27 5.88 -1.09 -8.61
CA LYS A 27 5.60 -2.31 -9.38
C LYS A 27 6.30 -3.52 -8.78
N GLU A 28 7.55 -3.36 -8.37
CA GLU A 28 8.31 -4.44 -7.72
C GLU A 28 7.67 -4.86 -6.41
N LYS A 29 7.21 -3.90 -5.62
CA LYS A 29 6.53 -4.18 -4.35
C LYS A 29 5.21 -4.91 -4.58
N VAL A 30 4.47 -4.53 -5.62
CA VAL A 30 3.23 -5.21 -5.98
C VAL A 30 3.50 -6.66 -6.38
N ALA A 31 4.54 -6.88 -7.16
CA ALA A 31 4.92 -8.25 -7.53
C ALA A 31 5.33 -9.05 -6.30
N ALA A 32 6.05 -8.42 -5.37
CA ALA A 32 6.49 -9.07 -4.14
C ALA A 32 5.32 -9.44 -3.24
N ILE A 33 4.35 -8.53 -3.05
CA ILE A 33 3.19 -8.84 -2.21
C ILE A 33 2.30 -9.90 -2.87
N THR A 34 2.27 -9.92 -4.19
CA THR A 34 1.53 -10.95 -4.92
C THR A 34 2.12 -12.33 -4.65
N ALA A 35 3.44 -12.46 -4.75
CA ALA A 35 4.13 -13.71 -4.43
C ALA A 35 3.94 -14.08 -2.96
N PHE A 36 4.04 -13.10 -2.06
CA PHE A 36 3.82 -13.30 -0.63
C PHE A 36 2.40 -13.84 -0.36
N SER A 37 1.40 -13.27 -1.00
CA SER A 37 0.01 -13.71 -0.79
C SER A 37 -0.20 -15.17 -1.18
N ALA A 38 0.57 -15.67 -2.13
CA ALA A 38 0.50 -17.07 -2.54
C ALA A 38 1.13 -18.01 -1.49
N GLU A 39 1.98 -17.48 -0.62
CA GLU A 39 2.68 -18.25 0.42
C GLU A 39 1.94 -18.26 1.76
N LEU A 40 0.86 -17.53 1.89
CA LEU A 40 0.18 -17.33 3.19
C LEU A 40 -0.25 -18.63 3.86
N GLY A 41 -0.56 -19.65 3.08
CA GLY A 41 -0.96 -20.95 3.64
C GLY A 41 0.17 -21.72 4.31
N THR A 42 1.43 -21.34 4.06
CA THR A 42 2.60 -22.05 4.58
C THR A 42 3.52 -21.17 5.43
N VAL A 43 3.21 -19.87 5.54
CA VAL A 43 4.05 -18.94 6.29
C VAL A 43 3.76 -19.03 7.78
N ASP A 44 4.80 -18.80 8.61
CA ASP A 44 4.60 -18.68 10.06
C ASP A 44 3.70 -17.47 10.34
N PRO A 45 2.66 -17.64 11.20
CA PRO A 45 1.71 -16.54 11.44
C PRO A 45 2.34 -15.21 11.84
N VAL A 46 3.27 -15.21 12.80
CA VAL A 46 3.90 -13.98 13.25
C VAL A 46 4.76 -13.37 12.15
N ASP A 47 5.56 -14.20 11.47
CA ASP A 47 6.39 -13.75 10.36
C ASP A 47 5.52 -13.19 9.24
N GLY A 48 4.43 -13.88 8.92
CA GLY A 48 3.50 -13.42 7.88
C GLY A 48 2.86 -12.09 8.22
N LEU A 49 2.46 -11.90 9.47
CA LEU A 49 1.88 -10.64 9.92
C LEU A 49 2.90 -9.49 9.82
N CYS A 50 4.13 -9.73 10.26
CA CYS A 50 5.17 -8.72 10.19
C CYS A 50 5.50 -8.34 8.74
N ARG A 51 5.66 -9.33 7.88
CA ARG A 51 5.96 -9.09 6.47
C ARG A 51 4.83 -8.35 5.77
N GLY A 52 3.58 -8.72 6.08
CA GLY A 52 2.41 -8.08 5.50
C GLY A 52 2.32 -6.60 5.88
N ILE A 53 2.60 -6.27 7.14
CA ILE A 53 2.59 -4.89 7.60
C ILE A 53 3.68 -4.07 6.91
N VAL A 54 4.87 -4.64 6.72
CA VAL A 54 5.95 -3.95 6.01
C VAL A 54 5.52 -3.65 4.57
N PHE A 55 4.92 -4.61 3.87
CA PHE A 55 4.40 -4.38 2.52
C PHE A 55 3.34 -3.29 2.51
N GLU A 56 2.40 -3.34 3.45
CA GLU A 56 1.34 -2.33 3.53
C GLU A 56 1.92 -0.92 3.69
N GLU A 57 2.87 -0.75 4.59
CA GLU A 57 3.48 0.55 4.83
C GLU A 57 4.26 1.05 3.63
N GLU A 58 5.10 0.19 3.05
CA GLU A 58 5.94 0.59 1.93
C GLU A 58 5.12 0.89 0.69
N ILE A 59 4.14 0.06 0.40
CA ILE A 59 3.28 0.27 -0.77
C ILE A 59 2.43 1.52 -0.58
N SER A 60 1.84 1.71 0.60
CA SER A 60 1.02 2.88 0.88
C SER A 60 1.82 4.17 0.78
N ALA A 61 3.03 4.19 1.31
CA ALA A 61 3.90 5.36 1.26
C ALA A 61 4.24 5.74 -0.18
N LEU A 62 4.64 4.76 -0.98
CA LEU A 62 4.96 5.00 -2.40
C LEU A 62 3.72 5.41 -3.19
N ALA A 63 2.62 4.70 -2.98
CA ALA A 63 1.38 4.99 -3.70
C ALA A 63 0.87 6.39 -3.38
N ASN A 64 0.88 6.76 -2.11
CA ASN A 64 0.42 8.08 -1.70
C ASN A 64 1.31 9.19 -2.24
N LYS A 65 2.62 8.98 -2.21
CA LYS A 65 3.59 9.96 -2.72
C LYS A 65 3.37 10.21 -4.22
N LEU A 66 3.25 9.13 -4.98
CA LEU A 66 3.07 9.21 -6.42
C LEU A 66 1.71 9.81 -6.78
N ALA A 67 0.66 9.35 -6.13
CA ALA A 67 -0.71 9.83 -6.41
C ALA A 67 -0.88 11.28 -6.01
N GLU A 68 -0.34 11.67 -4.87
CA GLU A 68 -0.40 13.05 -4.40
C GLU A 68 0.29 13.99 -5.37
N PHE A 69 1.48 13.63 -5.84
CA PHE A 69 2.20 14.44 -6.82
C PHE A 69 1.39 14.60 -8.11
N ALA A 70 0.87 13.51 -8.65
CA ALA A 70 0.10 13.54 -9.88
C ALA A 70 -1.18 14.37 -9.72
N MET A 71 -1.86 14.21 -8.58
CA MET A 71 -3.08 14.95 -8.29
C MET A 71 -2.82 16.45 -8.16
N LEU A 72 -1.75 16.83 -7.48
CA LEU A 72 -1.40 18.23 -7.31
C LEU A 72 -1.00 18.86 -8.65
N ARG A 73 -0.28 18.12 -9.49
CA ARG A 73 0.06 18.60 -10.83
C ARG A 73 -1.19 18.79 -11.68
N GLN A 74 -2.14 17.87 -11.57
CA GLN A 74 -3.40 17.98 -12.31
C GLN A 74 -4.21 19.18 -11.82
N SER A 75 -4.21 19.45 -10.53
CA SER A 75 -4.90 20.60 -9.95
C SER A 75 -4.26 21.92 -10.37
N ALA A 76 -2.93 21.93 -10.48
CA ALA A 76 -2.19 23.13 -10.88
C ALA A 76 -2.40 23.46 -12.37
N ASP A 77 -2.57 22.43 -13.19
CA ASP A 77 -2.80 22.60 -14.63
C ASP A 77 -3.76 21.52 -15.11
N THR A 78 -5.05 21.86 -15.11
CA THR A 78 -6.12 20.95 -15.51
C THR A 78 -6.06 20.55 -16.98
N LYS A 79 -5.26 21.27 -17.76
CA LYS A 79 -5.11 20.99 -19.19
C LYS A 79 -3.89 20.13 -19.49
N ASP A 80 -3.09 19.80 -18.48
CA ASP A 80 -1.91 18.96 -18.67
C ASP A 80 -2.34 17.51 -18.94
N PRO A 81 -2.16 17.02 -20.18
CA PRO A 81 -2.56 15.64 -20.50
C PRO A 81 -1.67 14.61 -19.82
N ASP A 82 -0.42 14.99 -19.47
CA ASP A 82 0.48 14.07 -18.80
C ASP A 82 0.02 13.76 -17.38
N ALA A 83 -0.54 14.74 -16.68
CA ALA A 83 -0.99 14.54 -15.31
C ALA A 83 -2.07 13.45 -15.25
N GLY A 84 -3.06 13.51 -16.15
CA GLY A 84 -4.11 12.49 -16.21
C GLY A 84 -3.57 11.12 -16.60
N SER A 85 -2.66 11.10 -17.58
CA SER A 85 -2.04 9.86 -18.04
C SER A 85 -1.22 9.19 -16.94
N GLN A 86 -0.42 9.98 -16.22
CA GLN A 86 0.39 9.44 -15.13
C GLN A 86 -0.47 8.98 -13.95
N MET A 87 -1.54 9.71 -13.66
CA MET A 87 -2.48 9.26 -12.63
C MET A 87 -3.07 7.92 -13.00
N GLY A 88 -3.42 7.71 -14.27
CA GLY A 88 -3.93 6.43 -14.75
C GLY A 88 -2.93 5.30 -14.56
N ARG A 89 -1.65 5.56 -14.85
CA ARG A 89 -0.58 4.56 -14.63
C ARG A 89 -0.49 4.19 -13.16
N ILE A 90 -0.47 5.18 -12.28
CA ILE A 90 -0.37 4.98 -10.84
C ILE A 90 -1.56 4.18 -10.33
N MET A 91 -2.76 4.58 -10.71
CA MET A 91 -3.98 3.89 -10.26
C MET A 91 -4.07 2.47 -10.78
N GLY A 92 -3.55 2.22 -11.99
CA GLY A 92 -3.46 0.87 -12.53
C GLY A 92 -2.57 -0.04 -11.70
N ILE A 93 -1.43 0.48 -11.27
CA ILE A 93 -0.51 -0.27 -10.41
C ILE A 93 -1.14 -0.51 -9.04
N ILE A 94 -1.75 0.53 -8.46
CA ILE A 94 -2.39 0.44 -7.15
C ILE A 94 -3.52 -0.58 -7.16
N SER A 95 -4.32 -0.61 -8.23
CA SER A 95 -5.43 -1.55 -8.30
C SER A 95 -4.96 -3.01 -8.31
N ALA A 96 -3.74 -3.26 -8.76
CA ALA A 96 -3.16 -4.62 -8.74
C ALA A 96 -2.83 -5.09 -7.33
N VAL A 97 -2.76 -4.17 -6.35
CA VAL A 97 -2.52 -4.51 -4.95
C VAL A 97 -3.77 -5.08 -4.29
N ALA A 98 -4.94 -4.75 -4.81
CA ALA A 98 -6.21 -5.08 -4.15
C ALA A 98 -6.38 -6.58 -3.89
N GLY A 99 -6.01 -7.43 -4.86
CA GLY A 99 -6.11 -8.88 -4.69
C GLY A 99 -5.21 -9.42 -3.58
N PRO A 100 -3.88 -9.18 -3.68
CA PRO A 100 -2.96 -9.62 -2.62
C PRO A 100 -3.28 -9.03 -1.26
N GLU A 101 -3.69 -7.77 -1.20
CA GLU A 101 -4.05 -7.11 0.05
C GLU A 101 -5.28 -7.77 0.67
N ALA A 102 -6.30 -8.05 -0.12
CA ALA A 102 -7.50 -8.74 0.35
C ALA A 102 -7.15 -10.14 0.86
N ALA A 103 -6.26 -10.85 0.16
CA ALA A 103 -5.82 -12.18 0.56
C ALA A 103 -5.11 -12.13 1.92
N PHE A 104 -4.25 -11.13 2.12
CA PHE A 104 -3.56 -10.95 3.39
C PHE A 104 -4.53 -10.66 4.53
N LYS A 105 -5.45 -9.74 4.31
CA LYS A 105 -6.45 -9.38 5.32
C LYS A 105 -7.34 -10.56 5.68
N ASP A 106 -7.77 -11.32 4.67
CA ASP A 106 -8.59 -12.51 4.90
C ASP A 106 -7.82 -13.55 5.70
N TRP A 107 -6.58 -13.82 5.30
CA TRP A 107 -5.72 -14.77 6.02
C TRP A 107 -5.51 -14.33 7.46
N ALA A 108 -5.18 -13.07 7.70
CA ALA A 108 -4.93 -12.54 9.04
C ALA A 108 -6.18 -12.64 9.91
N SER A 109 -7.34 -12.27 9.36
CA SER A 109 -8.60 -12.26 10.12
C SER A 109 -9.05 -13.67 10.55
N LYS A 110 -8.58 -14.68 9.83
CA LYS A 110 -8.94 -16.08 10.14
C LYS A 110 -7.99 -16.75 11.12
N LEU A 111 -6.92 -16.07 11.52
CA LEU A 111 -6.02 -16.63 12.54
C LEU A 111 -6.75 -16.70 13.87
N PRO A 112 -6.83 -17.89 14.50
CA PRO A 112 -7.64 -18.07 15.71
C PRO A 112 -7.17 -17.25 16.89
N ASN A 113 -5.90 -16.90 16.94
CA ASN A 113 -5.32 -16.15 18.04
C ASN A 113 -4.66 -14.85 17.55
N LEU A 114 -5.27 -14.20 16.55
CA LEU A 114 -4.71 -13.01 15.92
C LEU A 114 -4.31 -11.94 16.94
N MET A 115 -5.21 -11.56 17.83
CA MET A 115 -4.93 -10.49 18.78
C MET A 115 -3.87 -10.88 19.82
N GLU A 116 -3.79 -12.15 20.17
CA GLU A 116 -2.73 -12.63 21.06
C GLU A 116 -1.37 -12.53 20.38
N LEU A 117 -1.30 -12.91 19.12
CA LEU A 117 -0.06 -12.79 18.34
C LEU A 117 0.38 -11.34 18.21
N VAL A 118 -0.57 -10.45 17.94
CA VAL A 118 -0.30 -9.03 17.80
C VAL A 118 0.20 -8.45 19.12
N GLN A 119 -0.48 -8.73 20.23
CA GLN A 119 -0.10 -8.20 21.53
C GLN A 119 1.23 -8.76 22.03
N GLY A 120 1.56 -9.98 21.62
CA GLY A 120 2.77 -10.64 22.05
C GLY A 120 4.01 -10.24 21.27
N ASN A 121 3.89 -9.41 20.23
CA ASN A 121 5.01 -9.01 19.39
C ASN A 121 5.12 -7.48 19.35
N ALA A 122 6.28 -6.95 19.74
CA ALA A 122 6.49 -5.51 19.83
C ALA A 122 6.26 -4.79 18.49
N ALA A 123 6.67 -5.41 17.39
CA ALA A 123 6.49 -4.81 16.06
C ALA A 123 5.02 -4.76 15.65
N LEU A 124 4.24 -5.78 16.03
CA LEU A 124 2.83 -5.87 15.66
C LEU A 124 1.93 -5.07 16.59
N LYS A 125 2.34 -4.93 17.84
CA LYS A 125 1.54 -4.26 18.85
C LYS A 125 1.15 -2.84 18.45
N ASP A 126 2.05 -2.14 17.76
CA ASP A 126 1.78 -0.78 17.29
C ASP A 126 0.67 -0.74 16.23
N TYR A 127 0.33 -1.87 15.65
CA TYR A 127 -0.69 -1.98 14.63
C TYR A 127 -1.93 -2.73 15.11
N ALA A 128 -2.07 -2.85 16.43
CA ALA A 128 -3.19 -3.60 17.02
C ALA A 128 -4.55 -3.15 16.51
N TYR A 129 -4.73 -1.83 16.34
CA TYR A 129 -6.01 -1.30 15.86
C TYR A 129 -6.32 -1.78 14.44
N LEU A 130 -5.30 -1.89 13.59
CA LEU A 130 -5.47 -2.34 12.21
C LEU A 130 -5.94 -3.80 12.18
N PHE A 131 -5.31 -4.65 12.99
CA PHE A 131 -5.68 -6.06 13.05
C PHE A 131 -7.04 -6.26 13.69
N SER A 132 -7.39 -5.45 14.67
CA SER A 132 -8.71 -5.47 15.27
C SER A 132 -9.78 -5.14 14.22
N ASN A 133 -9.52 -4.14 13.38
CA ASN A 133 -10.44 -3.78 12.30
C ASN A 133 -10.58 -4.90 11.28
N MET A 134 -9.49 -5.59 10.95
CA MET A 134 -9.54 -6.74 10.05
C MET A 134 -10.44 -7.84 10.60
N ALA A 135 -10.30 -8.16 11.88
CA ALA A 135 -11.12 -9.17 12.52
C ALA A 135 -12.60 -8.79 12.51
N ASP A 136 -12.89 -7.53 12.84
CA ASP A 136 -14.28 -7.04 12.84
C ASP A 136 -14.88 -7.04 11.44
N SER A 137 -14.10 -6.63 10.45
CA SER A 137 -14.57 -6.65 9.05
C SER A 137 -14.91 -8.06 8.60
N SER A 138 -14.13 -9.05 9.02
CA SER A 138 -14.37 -10.43 8.68
C SER A 138 -15.74 -10.90 9.16
N LYS A 139 -16.16 -10.45 10.33
CA LYS A 139 -17.48 -10.81 10.88
C LYS A 139 -18.64 -10.33 10.01
N TYR A 140 -18.46 -9.19 9.36
CA TYR A 140 -19.51 -8.61 8.52
C TYR A 140 -19.47 -9.12 7.09
N LEU A 141 -18.37 -9.71 6.67
CA LEU A 141 -18.20 -10.21 5.31
C LEU A 141 -18.68 -11.65 5.15
N LEU A 142 -18.88 -12.35 6.24
CA LEU A 142 -19.35 -13.74 6.19
C LEU A 142 -20.81 -13.79 5.75
N PRO A 143 -21.13 -14.72 4.84
CA PRO A 143 -22.52 -14.90 4.40
C PRO A 143 -23.42 -15.37 5.51
#